data_da71345f954e54edc58ff1519330d7ba
#
_entry.id   da71345f954e54edc58ff1519330d7ba
#
_cell.length_a   1.000
_cell.length_b   1.000
_cell.length_c   1.000
_cell.angle_alpha   90.00
_cell.angle_beta   90.00
_cell.angle_gamma   90.00
#
_symmetry.space_group_name_H-M   'P 1'
#
loop_
_entity.id
_entity.type
_entity.pdbx_description
1 polymer ?
#
loop_
_entity_poly.entity_id
_entity_poly.type
_entity_poly.pdbx_seq_one_letter_code
_entity_poly.pdbx_strand_id
1 'polypeptide(L)'
;MNLETPLTIRSMIEPVIKRNGGWVNTHAHADRSFTLSPDVLHMRKTCTLQQKWDALDKLKSESTEEDFYRRFCQFFELMISQGVTAVGTFVDIDPQSRDRAIKAGVRAREHYADQLTVKFANQTLKGVIDPEAR
;
A
#
# COMPACT_ATOMS: atom_id res chain seq x y z
N MET A 1 -10.32 -2.42 -41.73
CA MET A 1 -8.90 -2.10 -41.55
C MET A 1 -8.63 -2.28 -40.05
N ASN A 2 -8.12 -3.46 -39.63
CA ASN A 2 -7.77 -3.72 -38.25
C ASN A 2 -6.50 -2.91 -37.94
N LEU A 3 -6.64 -1.87 -37.12
CA LEU A 3 -5.51 -1.19 -36.53
C LEU A 3 -4.89 -2.19 -35.54
N GLU A 4 -3.84 -2.86 -35.96
CA GLU A 4 -3.06 -3.71 -35.06
C GLU A 4 -2.57 -2.86 -33.89
N THR A 5 -2.91 -3.26 -32.68
CA THR A 5 -2.43 -2.60 -31.48
C THR A 5 -0.90 -2.61 -31.52
N PRO A 6 -0.22 -1.47 -31.38
CA PRO A 6 1.23 -1.42 -31.51
C PRO A 6 1.89 -2.38 -30.49
N LEU A 7 2.84 -3.16 -30.99
CA LEU A 7 3.58 -4.12 -30.20
C LEU A 7 4.43 -3.36 -29.15
N THR A 8 4.07 -3.48 -27.90
CA THR A 8 4.79 -2.87 -26.77
C THR A 8 5.43 -3.97 -25.93
N ILE A 9 6.47 -3.64 -25.18
CA ILE A 9 7.07 -4.57 -24.21
C ILE A 9 5.99 -5.11 -23.26
N ARG A 10 5.06 -4.25 -22.82
CA ARG A 10 3.94 -4.64 -21.97
C ARG A 10 3.04 -5.68 -22.65
N SER A 11 2.63 -5.46 -23.89
CA SER A 11 1.76 -6.39 -24.63
C SER A 11 2.42 -7.75 -24.89
N MET A 12 3.76 -7.80 -24.93
CA MET A 12 4.51 -9.05 -25.08
C MET A 12 4.63 -9.82 -23.76
N ILE A 13 4.86 -9.11 -22.65
CA ILE A 13 5.18 -9.71 -21.35
C ILE A 13 3.91 -10.07 -20.57
N GLU A 14 2.87 -9.25 -20.64
CA GLU A 14 1.65 -9.44 -19.85
C GLU A 14 0.97 -10.82 -20.03
N PRO A 15 0.84 -11.37 -21.25
CA PRO A 15 0.30 -12.72 -21.45
C PRO A 15 1.19 -13.83 -20.84
N VAL A 16 2.51 -13.60 -20.83
CA VAL A 16 3.47 -14.55 -20.20
C VAL A 16 3.31 -14.53 -18.70
N ILE A 17 3.22 -13.35 -18.10
CA ILE A 17 3.00 -13.19 -16.66
C ILE A 17 1.70 -13.84 -16.22
N LYS A 18 0.59 -13.53 -16.91
CA LYS A 18 -0.73 -14.11 -16.62
C LYS A 18 -0.73 -15.65 -16.69
N ARG A 19 -0.05 -16.20 -17.70
CA ARG A 19 0.09 -17.66 -17.88
C ARG A 19 0.86 -18.34 -16.74
N ASN A 20 1.81 -17.63 -16.14
CA ASN A 20 2.66 -18.12 -15.05
C ASN A 20 2.16 -17.71 -13.64
N GLY A 21 0.88 -17.35 -13.50
CA GLY A 21 0.27 -17.06 -12.20
C GLY A 21 0.41 -15.62 -11.71
N GLY A 22 0.90 -14.70 -12.56
CA GLY A 22 1.04 -13.29 -12.24
C GLY A 22 2.33 -12.93 -11.49
N TRP A 23 2.44 -11.66 -11.11
CA TRP A 23 3.53 -11.15 -10.27
C TRP A 23 3.20 -11.30 -8.79
N VAL A 24 4.25 -11.47 -7.98
CA VAL A 24 4.16 -11.42 -6.52
C VAL A 24 4.92 -10.19 -6.03
N ASN A 25 4.24 -9.27 -5.37
CA ASN A 25 4.86 -8.17 -4.64
C ASN A 25 5.03 -8.58 -3.18
N THR A 26 6.25 -8.91 -2.79
CA THR A 26 6.54 -9.42 -1.44
C THR A 26 6.78 -8.35 -0.39
N HIS A 27 6.83 -7.07 -0.77
CA HIS A 27 7.11 -5.97 0.16
C HIS A 27 6.41 -4.69 -0.27
N ALA A 28 5.38 -4.31 0.46
CA ALA A 28 4.62 -3.08 0.26
C ALA A 28 4.25 -2.41 1.59
N HIS A 29 3.78 -1.17 1.51
CA HIS A 29 3.20 -0.39 2.60
C HIS A 29 1.90 0.26 2.09
N ALA A 30 0.87 -0.57 1.90
CA ALA A 30 -0.38 -0.13 1.28
C ALA A 30 -1.16 0.86 2.15
N ASP A 31 -1.06 0.76 3.47
CA ASP A 31 -1.68 1.65 4.47
C ASP A 31 -1.28 3.13 4.34
N ARG A 32 -0.08 3.39 3.83
CA ARG A 32 0.46 4.75 3.62
C ARG A 32 0.79 5.08 2.16
N SER A 33 0.27 4.29 1.22
CA SER A 33 0.33 4.61 -0.20
C SER A 33 -0.49 5.86 -0.52
N PHE A 34 -0.13 6.58 -1.59
CA PHE A 34 -0.84 7.78 -2.08
C PHE A 34 -0.95 8.93 -1.06
N THR A 35 0.04 9.05 -0.16
CA THR A 35 0.07 10.10 0.88
C THR A 35 0.95 11.29 0.50
N LEU A 36 1.55 11.28 -0.68
CA LEU A 36 2.38 12.36 -1.18
C LEU A 36 1.51 13.44 -1.82
N SER A 37 1.33 14.57 -1.12
CA SER A 37 0.82 15.80 -1.71
C SER A 37 1.98 16.68 -2.22
N PRO A 38 1.72 17.68 -3.08
CA PRO A 38 2.72 18.67 -3.50
C PRO A 38 3.41 19.33 -2.31
N ASP A 39 2.67 19.66 -1.24
CA ASP A 39 3.21 20.29 -0.02
C ASP A 39 4.14 19.33 0.73
N VAL A 40 3.78 18.06 0.86
CA VAL A 40 4.63 17.02 1.46
C VAL A 40 5.90 16.83 0.64
N LEU A 41 5.81 16.86 -0.69
CA LEU A 41 6.97 16.76 -1.58
C LEU A 41 7.90 17.97 -1.42
N HIS A 42 7.35 19.16 -1.27
CA HIS A 42 8.14 20.40 -1.06
C HIS A 42 8.90 20.33 0.28
N MET A 43 8.22 19.95 1.36
CA MET A 43 8.86 19.76 2.66
C MET A 43 9.98 18.72 2.65
N ARG A 44 9.84 17.65 1.87
CA ARG A 44 10.81 16.54 1.84
C ARG A 44 12.21 16.92 1.36
N LYS A 45 12.37 18.00 0.62
CA LYS A 45 13.68 18.44 0.13
C LYS A 45 14.62 18.94 1.24
N THR A 46 14.07 19.43 2.35
CA THR A 46 14.81 20.10 3.43
C THR A 46 14.60 19.48 4.81
N CYS A 47 13.72 18.47 4.95
CA CYS A 47 13.37 17.88 6.24
C CYS A 47 14.40 16.88 6.76
N THR A 48 14.64 16.90 8.06
CA THR A 48 15.34 15.83 8.78
C THR A 48 14.51 14.55 8.78
N LEU A 49 15.15 13.41 9.10
CA LEU A 49 14.45 12.13 9.25
C LEU A 49 13.35 12.20 10.34
N GLN A 50 13.64 12.87 11.46
CA GLN A 50 12.66 13.05 12.54
C GLN A 50 11.41 13.79 12.06
N GLN A 51 11.59 14.90 11.34
CA GLN A 51 10.45 15.65 10.79
C GLN A 51 9.60 14.83 9.82
N LYS A 52 10.21 13.88 9.09
CA LYS A 52 9.46 12.95 8.23
C LYS A 52 8.64 11.95 9.04
N TRP A 53 9.19 11.46 10.15
CA TRP A 53 8.45 10.59 11.06
C TRP A 53 7.30 11.31 11.74
N ASP A 54 7.52 12.55 12.22
CA ASP A 54 6.48 13.36 12.84
C ASP A 54 5.33 13.64 11.87
N ALA A 55 5.64 13.95 10.60
CA ALA A 55 4.63 14.11 9.56
C ALA A 55 3.86 12.84 9.26
N LEU A 56 4.52 11.67 9.29
CA LEU A 56 3.87 10.38 9.11
C LEU A 56 2.95 10.04 10.31
N ASP A 57 3.41 10.29 11.53
CA ASP A 57 2.62 10.10 12.74
C ASP A 57 1.37 10.97 12.74
N LYS A 58 1.51 12.25 12.35
CA LYS A 58 0.38 13.15 12.16
C LYS A 58 -0.61 12.60 11.14
N LEU A 59 -0.13 12.18 9.97
CA LEU A 59 -0.97 11.60 8.94
C LEU A 59 -1.76 10.38 9.47
N LYS A 60 -1.09 9.47 10.20
CA LYS A 60 -1.72 8.27 10.78
C LYS A 60 -2.78 8.64 11.82
N SER A 61 -2.48 9.59 12.70
CA SER A 61 -3.40 10.02 13.76
C SER A 61 -4.66 10.70 13.21
N GLU A 62 -4.53 11.47 12.15
CA GLU A 62 -5.62 12.19 11.49
C GLU A 62 -6.42 11.31 10.51
N SER A 63 -5.86 10.19 10.05
CA SER A 63 -6.54 9.29 9.11
C SER A 63 -7.65 8.51 9.78
N THR A 64 -8.81 8.51 9.16
CA THR A 64 -9.93 7.63 9.54
C THR A 64 -9.72 6.20 9.02
N GLU A 65 -10.51 5.23 9.48
CA GLU A 65 -10.52 3.88 8.92
C GLU A 65 -10.88 3.92 7.42
N GLU A 66 -11.78 4.81 7.01
CA GLU A 66 -12.17 4.95 5.61
C GLU A 66 -11.03 5.55 4.73
N ASP A 67 -10.20 6.43 5.29
CA ASP A 67 -9.00 6.92 4.60
C ASP A 67 -7.99 5.80 4.35
N PHE A 68 -7.78 4.93 5.34
CA PHE A 68 -6.94 3.73 5.16
C PHE A 68 -7.56 2.78 4.14
N TYR A 69 -8.86 2.51 4.21
CA TYR A 69 -9.54 1.62 3.27
C TYR A 69 -9.40 2.11 1.83
N ARG A 70 -9.61 3.39 1.57
CA ARG A 70 -9.44 3.99 0.25
C ARG A 70 -8.01 3.82 -0.29
N ARG A 71 -6.99 4.00 0.56
CA ARG A 71 -5.57 3.78 0.17
C ARG A 71 -5.31 2.32 -0.18
N PHE A 72 -5.81 1.38 0.61
CA PHE A 72 -5.70 -0.04 0.31
C PHE A 72 -6.36 -0.39 -1.02
N CYS A 73 -7.58 0.08 -1.26
CA CYS A 73 -8.28 -0.16 -2.52
C CYS A 73 -7.50 0.38 -3.73
N GLN A 74 -7.09 1.64 -3.68
CA GLN A 74 -6.28 2.24 -4.75
C GLN A 74 -4.98 1.48 -4.99
N PHE A 75 -4.32 1.03 -3.92
CA PHE A 75 -3.09 0.24 -4.05
C PHE A 75 -3.35 -1.13 -4.66
N PHE A 76 -4.40 -1.84 -4.23
CA PHE A 76 -4.73 -3.16 -4.77
C PHE A 76 -5.17 -3.08 -6.23
N GLU A 77 -5.97 -2.09 -6.61
CA GLU A 77 -6.35 -1.82 -8.00
C GLU A 77 -5.12 -1.59 -8.88
N LEU A 78 -4.16 -0.78 -8.40
CA LEU A 78 -2.91 -0.56 -9.11
C LEU A 78 -2.12 -1.86 -9.27
N MET A 79 -2.00 -2.69 -8.22
CA MET A 79 -1.31 -3.97 -8.29
C MET A 79 -1.97 -4.92 -9.29
N ILE A 80 -3.29 -5.06 -9.22
CA ILE A 80 -4.08 -5.90 -10.15
C ILE A 80 -3.90 -5.43 -11.59
N SER A 81 -3.96 -4.12 -11.82
CA SER A 81 -3.77 -3.54 -13.18
C SER A 81 -2.38 -3.82 -13.77
N GLN A 82 -1.40 -4.10 -12.93
CA GLN A 82 -0.04 -4.47 -13.32
C GLN A 82 0.18 -5.98 -13.42
N GLY A 83 -0.86 -6.80 -13.20
CA GLY A 83 -0.77 -8.26 -13.25
C GLY A 83 -0.20 -8.90 -11.98
N VAL A 84 -0.20 -8.17 -10.85
CA VAL A 84 0.14 -8.72 -9.54
C VAL A 84 -1.04 -9.53 -9.04
N THR A 85 -0.78 -10.76 -8.60
CA THR A 85 -1.78 -11.71 -8.08
C THR A 85 -1.61 -11.99 -6.59
N ALA A 86 -0.46 -11.64 -6.02
CA ALA A 86 -0.23 -11.76 -4.58
C ALA A 86 0.61 -10.58 -4.05
N VAL A 87 0.23 -10.09 -2.87
CA VAL A 87 0.89 -8.97 -2.18
C VAL A 87 1.18 -9.33 -0.73
N GLY A 88 2.44 -9.13 -0.31
CA GLY A 88 2.82 -8.99 1.09
C GLY A 88 2.94 -7.51 1.45
N THR A 89 2.14 -7.02 2.39
CA THR A 89 2.19 -5.62 2.82
C THR A 89 2.34 -5.50 4.32
N PHE A 90 3.23 -4.62 4.74
CA PHE A 90 3.31 -4.19 6.12
C PHE A 90 2.16 -3.24 6.44
N VAL A 91 1.69 -3.30 7.68
CA VAL A 91 0.66 -2.41 8.21
C VAL A 91 1.14 -1.89 9.55
N ASP A 92 1.12 -0.58 9.72
CA ASP A 92 1.48 0.04 10.99
C ASP A 92 0.34 -0.15 12.01
N ILE A 93 0.61 -0.94 13.06
CA ILE A 93 -0.25 -1.06 14.24
C ILE A 93 0.51 -0.44 15.40
N ASP A 94 0.25 0.83 15.65
CA ASP A 94 0.94 1.67 16.62
C ASP A 94 -0.06 2.62 17.33
N PRO A 95 0.36 3.39 18.35
CA PRO A 95 -0.53 4.30 19.05
C PRO A 95 -1.24 5.34 18.17
N GLN A 96 -0.65 5.73 17.02
CA GLN A 96 -1.21 6.70 16.10
C GLN A 96 -2.31 6.11 15.20
N SER A 97 -2.04 4.95 14.61
CA SER A 97 -3.01 4.26 13.74
C SER A 97 -3.99 3.39 14.53
N ARG A 98 -3.57 2.88 15.70
CA ARG A 98 -4.28 1.87 16.47
C ARG A 98 -4.65 0.67 15.59
N ASP A 99 -5.90 0.23 15.64
CA ASP A 99 -6.43 -0.88 14.83
C ASP A 99 -7.09 -0.44 13.52
N ARG A 100 -7.17 0.89 13.25
CA ARG A 100 -7.87 1.43 12.07
C ARG A 100 -7.27 0.94 10.76
N ALA A 101 -5.94 0.94 10.66
CA ALA A 101 -5.26 0.52 9.44
C ALA A 101 -5.46 -0.97 9.15
N ILE A 102 -5.33 -1.84 10.15
CA ILE A 102 -5.52 -3.29 9.93
C ILE A 102 -6.98 -3.66 9.68
N LYS A 103 -7.95 -3.01 10.35
CA LYS A 103 -9.39 -3.21 10.07
C LYS A 103 -9.72 -2.84 8.63
N ALA A 104 -9.26 -1.68 8.19
CA ALA A 104 -9.42 -1.24 6.81
C ALA A 104 -8.75 -2.20 5.80
N GLY A 105 -7.55 -2.67 6.13
CA GLY A 105 -6.82 -3.64 5.29
C GLY A 105 -7.54 -4.98 5.17
N VAL A 106 -8.09 -5.50 6.26
CA VAL A 106 -8.88 -6.76 6.25
C VAL A 106 -10.12 -6.59 5.37
N ARG A 107 -10.87 -5.49 5.52
CA ARG A 107 -12.03 -5.18 4.68
C ARG A 107 -11.66 -5.08 3.20
N ALA A 108 -10.54 -4.41 2.88
CA ALA A 108 -10.06 -4.31 1.51
C ALA A 108 -9.61 -5.68 0.95
N ARG A 109 -8.90 -6.50 1.73
CA ARG A 109 -8.53 -7.86 1.34
C ARG A 109 -9.75 -8.71 0.99
N GLU A 110 -10.82 -8.63 1.78
CA GLU A 110 -12.07 -9.33 1.51
C GLU A 110 -12.74 -8.85 0.22
N HIS A 111 -12.73 -7.53 -0.02
CA HIS A 111 -13.27 -6.94 -1.24
C HIS A 111 -12.57 -7.43 -2.52
N TYR A 112 -11.25 -7.63 -2.48
CA TYR A 112 -10.45 -8.06 -3.64
C TYR A 112 -10.06 -9.55 -3.60
N ALA A 113 -10.69 -10.37 -2.75
CA ALA A 113 -10.30 -11.77 -2.52
C ALA A 113 -10.25 -12.63 -3.79
N ASP A 114 -11.14 -12.36 -4.76
CA ASP A 114 -11.20 -13.09 -6.03
C ASP A 114 -10.09 -12.71 -7.01
N GLN A 115 -9.40 -11.58 -6.78
CA GLN A 115 -8.44 -11.01 -7.72
C GLN A 115 -7.02 -10.95 -7.16
N LEU A 116 -6.88 -10.84 -5.83
CA LEU A 116 -5.60 -10.57 -5.18
C LEU A 116 -5.46 -11.34 -3.86
N THR A 117 -4.43 -12.16 -3.76
CA THR A 117 -4.04 -12.76 -2.48
C THR A 117 -3.24 -11.75 -1.66
N VAL A 118 -3.72 -11.37 -0.46
CA VAL A 118 -3.06 -10.40 0.40
C VAL A 118 -2.63 -11.04 1.72
N LYS A 119 -1.37 -10.81 2.09
CA LYS A 119 -0.80 -11.15 3.40
C LYS A 119 -0.35 -9.88 4.11
N PHE A 120 -0.72 -9.76 5.38
CA PHE A 120 -0.28 -8.65 6.23
C PHE A 120 0.85 -9.08 7.14
N ALA A 121 1.78 -8.14 7.37
CA ALA A 121 2.77 -8.21 8.43
C ALA A 121 2.66 -6.94 9.28
N ASN A 122 2.69 -7.08 10.60
CA ASN A 122 2.73 -5.91 11.48
C ASN A 122 4.10 -5.23 11.40
N GLN A 123 4.09 -3.91 11.37
CA GLN A 123 5.28 -3.09 11.53
C GLN A 123 5.07 -2.09 12.66
N THR A 124 5.98 -2.13 13.65
CA THR A 124 6.05 -1.14 14.71
C THR A 124 7.28 -0.26 14.49
N LEU A 125 7.10 0.91 13.87
CA LEU A 125 8.22 1.81 13.52
C LEU A 125 9.02 2.27 14.75
N LYS A 126 8.38 2.42 15.89
CA LYS A 126 9.00 2.84 17.17
C LYS A 126 9.37 1.66 18.06
N GLY A 127 9.26 0.42 17.56
CA GLY A 127 9.49 -0.79 18.34
C GLY A 127 8.40 -1.05 19.36
N VAL A 128 8.68 -1.95 20.31
CA VAL A 128 7.77 -2.41 21.36
C VAL A 128 8.24 -2.03 22.78
N ILE A 129 9.20 -1.12 22.88
CA ILE A 129 9.77 -0.67 24.16
C ILE A 129 8.84 0.35 24.82
N ASP A 130 8.17 1.18 24.02
CA ASP A 130 7.18 2.14 24.49
C ASP A 130 5.98 1.40 25.12
N PRO A 131 5.60 1.70 26.37
CA PRO A 131 4.43 1.09 27.00
C PRO A 131 3.13 1.28 26.21
N GLU A 132 2.97 2.39 25.49
CA GLU A 132 1.79 2.65 24.66
C GLU A 132 1.81 1.84 23.34
N ALA A 133 2.96 1.30 22.95
CA ALA A 133 3.11 0.47 21.74
C ALA A 133 2.89 -1.03 22.01
N ARG A 134 2.66 -1.42 23.26
CA ARG A 134 2.35 -2.79 23.68
C ARG A 134 0.85 -2.99 23.77
#